data_3908d573bd1ad736bf1b2be97c980c43
#
_entry.id   3908d573bd1ad736bf1b2be97c980c43
#
_cell.length_a   1.000
_cell.length_b   1.000
_cell.length_c   1.000
_cell.angle_alpha   90.00
_cell.angle_beta   90.00
_cell.angle_gamma   90.00
#
_symmetry.space_group_name_H-M   'P 1'
#
loop_
_entity.id
_entity.type
_entity.pdbx_description
1 polymer ?
#
loop_
_entity_poly.entity_id
_entity_poly.type
_entity_poly.pdbx_seq_one_letter_code
_entity_poly.pdbx_strand_id
1 'polypeptide(L)'
;LEIQDKIKASEKRALKEQKLFELLSQTNEQTLIYCSSPNKATTLCLEFVDFLKANEIKSNLRNISDNQEMTEWISENINPRWSLISALNYGVAFHHGALPRHLGSSIVDAFNHNSIRWLFCTSTLIEGVNTSAKNVILYDRDKGKKRIDFFDYKNIAGRSGRMKQHFIGNVYRFEKQPDQMDLFVDIPLFNQDNEPLE
;
A
#
# COMPACT_ATOMS: atom_id res chain seq x y z
N LEU A 1 -33.40 -18.18 -16.93
CA LEU A 1 -32.19 -18.30 -17.79
C LEU A 1 -31.25 -17.18 -17.34
N GLU A 2 -30.48 -17.43 -16.27
CA GLU A 2 -29.36 -16.57 -15.89
C GLU A 2 -28.25 -16.83 -16.89
N ILE A 3 -28.08 -15.92 -17.84
CA ILE A 3 -26.86 -15.81 -18.62
C ILE A 3 -25.83 -15.22 -17.68
N GLN A 4 -25.11 -16.08 -16.95
CA GLN A 4 -23.85 -15.68 -16.32
C GLN A 4 -22.85 -15.45 -17.45
N ASP A 5 -22.76 -14.20 -17.91
CA ASP A 5 -21.66 -13.77 -18.75
C ASP A 5 -20.36 -14.10 -18.03
N LYS A 6 -19.66 -15.12 -18.53
CA LYS A 6 -18.32 -15.46 -18.07
C LYS A 6 -17.38 -14.36 -18.55
N ILE A 7 -17.34 -13.25 -17.79
CA ILE A 7 -16.36 -12.18 -17.99
C ILE A 7 -14.96 -12.80 -18.00
N LYS A 8 -14.21 -12.61 -19.09
CA LYS A 8 -12.84 -13.13 -19.19
C LYS A 8 -11.98 -12.60 -18.05
N ALA A 9 -10.96 -13.34 -17.61
CA ALA A 9 -10.11 -12.94 -16.51
C ALA A 9 -9.43 -11.57 -16.73
N SER A 10 -9.11 -11.25 -18.00
CA SER A 10 -8.59 -9.94 -18.41
C SER A 10 -9.59 -8.80 -18.19
N GLU A 11 -10.88 -9.02 -18.47
CA GLU A 11 -11.95 -8.02 -18.29
C GLU A 11 -12.22 -7.77 -16.81
N LYS A 12 -12.19 -8.82 -15.97
CA LYS A 12 -12.30 -8.70 -14.51
C LYS A 12 -11.14 -7.89 -13.93
N ARG A 13 -9.94 -8.10 -14.46
CA ARG A 13 -8.75 -7.36 -14.06
C ARG A 13 -8.90 -5.88 -14.44
N ALA A 14 -9.22 -5.58 -15.68
CA ALA A 14 -9.41 -4.22 -16.17
C ALA A 14 -10.49 -3.47 -15.36
N LEU A 15 -11.62 -4.11 -15.08
CA LEU A 15 -12.68 -3.53 -14.26
C LEU A 15 -12.22 -3.25 -12.81
N LYS A 16 -11.42 -4.16 -12.25
CA LYS A 16 -10.87 -4.00 -10.89
C LYS A 16 -9.89 -2.82 -10.84
N GLU A 17 -9.04 -2.68 -11.84
CA GLU A 17 -8.08 -1.58 -12.00
C GLU A 17 -8.81 -0.24 -12.20
N GLN A 18 -9.80 -0.20 -13.08
CA GLN A 18 -10.62 1.00 -13.28
C GLN A 18 -11.29 1.46 -11.98
N LYS A 19 -11.93 0.56 -11.24
CA LYS A 19 -12.56 0.89 -9.95
C LYS A 19 -11.55 1.39 -8.90
N LEU A 20 -10.33 0.85 -8.91
CA LEU A 20 -9.27 1.34 -8.05
C LEU A 20 -8.93 2.79 -8.40
N PHE A 21 -8.71 3.08 -9.68
CA PHE A 21 -8.30 4.42 -10.13
C PHE A 21 -9.40 5.47 -9.92
N GLU A 22 -10.66 5.11 -10.17
CA GLU A 22 -11.81 5.94 -9.84
C GLU A 22 -11.86 6.25 -8.32
N LEU A 23 -11.69 5.25 -7.46
CA LEU A 23 -11.65 5.44 -6.01
C LEU A 23 -10.49 6.34 -5.60
N LEU A 24 -9.28 6.13 -6.13
CA LEU A 24 -8.10 6.93 -5.82
C LEU A 24 -8.26 8.39 -6.26
N SER A 25 -8.83 8.62 -7.44
CA SER A 25 -9.05 9.98 -7.96
C SER A 25 -10.06 10.79 -7.15
N GLN A 26 -11.00 10.13 -6.47
CA GLN A 26 -11.99 10.77 -5.61
C GLN A 26 -11.47 11.04 -4.19
N THR A 27 -10.35 10.42 -3.80
CA THR A 27 -9.76 10.61 -2.46
C THR A 27 -8.78 11.78 -2.46
N ASN A 28 -8.97 12.75 -1.56
CA ASN A 28 -8.06 13.86 -1.36
C ASN A 28 -7.00 13.60 -0.28
N GLU A 29 -7.07 12.46 0.38
CA GLU A 29 -6.26 12.10 1.53
C GLU A 29 -5.17 11.09 1.15
N GLN A 30 -4.13 11.03 1.98
CA GLN A 30 -3.08 10.03 1.81
C GLN A 30 -3.66 8.62 1.79
N THR A 31 -3.26 7.86 0.78
CA THR A 31 -3.74 6.51 0.55
C THR A 31 -2.58 5.55 0.31
N LEU A 32 -2.56 4.47 1.08
CA LEU A 32 -1.63 3.38 0.94
C LEU A 32 -2.34 2.22 0.23
N ILE A 33 -1.75 1.71 -0.85
CA ILE A 33 -2.33 0.66 -1.68
C ILE A 33 -1.45 -0.60 -1.57
N TYR A 34 -1.99 -1.62 -0.92
CA TYR A 34 -1.31 -2.91 -0.77
C TYR A 34 -1.43 -3.75 -2.04
N CYS A 35 -0.28 -4.21 -2.56
CA CYS A 35 -0.14 -5.07 -3.73
C CYS A 35 0.63 -6.35 -3.36
N SER A 36 0.31 -7.46 -4.02
CA SER A 36 0.87 -8.78 -3.74
C SER A 36 2.33 -8.95 -4.14
N SER A 37 2.85 -8.12 -5.05
CA SER A 37 4.22 -8.24 -5.57
C SER A 37 4.82 -6.90 -6.00
N PRO A 38 6.18 -6.80 -6.07
CA PRO A 38 6.88 -5.62 -6.57
C PRO A 38 6.42 -5.19 -7.96
N ASN A 39 6.36 -6.12 -8.90
CA ASN A 39 5.92 -5.84 -10.26
C ASN A 39 4.51 -5.25 -10.30
N LYS A 40 3.59 -5.78 -9.49
CA LYS A 40 2.22 -5.31 -9.45
C LYS A 40 2.12 -3.91 -8.85
N ALA A 41 2.87 -3.63 -7.78
CA ALA A 41 2.93 -2.30 -7.18
C ALA A 41 3.46 -1.27 -8.18
N THR A 42 4.53 -1.60 -8.91
CA THR A 42 5.10 -0.72 -9.95
C THR A 42 4.14 -0.52 -11.12
N THR A 43 3.57 -1.61 -11.66
CA THR A 43 2.67 -1.54 -12.82
C THR A 43 1.43 -0.71 -12.51
N LEU A 44 0.72 -1.00 -11.41
CA LEU A 44 -0.47 -0.24 -11.01
C LEU A 44 -0.17 1.23 -10.70
N CYS A 45 1.01 1.52 -10.11
CA CYS A 45 1.45 2.88 -9.88
C CYS A 45 1.56 3.65 -11.21
N LEU A 46 2.21 3.07 -12.21
CA LEU A 46 2.42 3.72 -13.51
C LEU A 46 1.14 3.82 -14.33
N GLU A 47 0.31 2.78 -14.35
CA GLU A 47 -1.02 2.80 -14.98
C GLU A 47 -1.92 3.87 -14.34
N PHE A 48 -1.84 4.05 -13.01
CA PHE A 48 -2.55 5.12 -12.33
C PHE A 48 -2.04 6.51 -12.72
N VAL A 49 -0.73 6.69 -12.87
CA VAL A 49 -0.16 7.95 -13.39
C VAL A 49 -0.68 8.25 -14.79
N ASP A 50 -0.76 7.25 -15.66
CA ASP A 50 -1.29 7.43 -17.00
C ASP A 50 -2.80 7.75 -16.98
N PHE A 51 -3.55 7.15 -16.06
CA PHE A 51 -4.95 7.53 -15.80
C PHE A 51 -5.08 8.99 -15.34
N LEU A 52 -4.21 9.45 -14.43
CA LEU A 52 -4.23 10.85 -13.97
C LEU A 52 -3.93 11.82 -15.12
N LYS A 53 -2.95 11.49 -15.97
CA LYS A 53 -2.61 12.28 -17.17
C LYS A 53 -3.78 12.35 -18.15
N ALA A 54 -4.38 11.21 -18.47
CA ALA A 54 -5.48 11.12 -19.44
C ALA A 54 -6.74 11.89 -18.99
N ASN A 55 -6.95 12.02 -17.68
CA ASN A 55 -8.08 12.74 -17.10
C ASN A 55 -7.72 14.16 -16.62
N GLU A 56 -6.52 14.64 -16.92
CA GLU A 56 -6.01 15.97 -16.52
C GLU A 56 -6.09 16.23 -15.00
N ILE A 57 -6.01 15.17 -14.21
CA ILE A 57 -6.08 15.26 -12.74
C ILE A 57 -4.69 15.62 -12.20
N LYS A 58 -4.59 16.81 -11.63
CA LYS A 58 -3.37 17.27 -10.93
C LYS A 58 -3.47 16.94 -9.45
N SER A 59 -2.40 16.40 -8.89
CA SER A 59 -2.32 16.25 -7.44
C SER A 59 -2.08 17.62 -6.80
N ASN A 60 -3.02 18.09 -5.98
CA ASN A 60 -2.85 19.30 -5.16
C ASN A 60 -1.95 18.96 -3.96
N LEU A 61 -0.66 18.76 -4.19
CA LEU A 61 0.32 18.47 -3.14
C LEU A 61 0.75 19.77 -2.47
N ARG A 62 0.87 19.73 -1.14
CA ARG A 62 1.30 20.89 -0.35
C ARG A 62 2.81 21.11 -0.37
N ASN A 63 3.60 20.06 -0.55
CA ASN A 63 5.08 20.08 -0.51
C ASN A 63 5.67 19.43 -1.76
N ILE A 64 5.72 20.17 -2.86
CA ILE A 64 6.31 19.69 -4.13
C ILE A 64 7.84 19.65 -4.05
N SER A 65 8.47 20.44 -3.18
CA SER A 65 9.93 20.59 -3.06
C SER A 65 10.64 19.25 -2.77
N ASP A 66 10.11 18.45 -1.84
CA ASP A 66 10.75 17.18 -1.45
C ASP A 66 10.78 16.18 -2.62
N ASN A 67 9.72 16.18 -3.44
CA ASN A 67 9.67 15.32 -4.63
C ASN A 67 10.63 15.81 -5.71
N GLN A 68 10.84 17.12 -5.83
CA GLN A 68 11.77 17.69 -6.80
C GLN A 68 13.22 17.29 -6.47
N GLU A 69 13.65 17.45 -5.24
CA GLU A 69 14.98 17.02 -4.80
C GLU A 69 15.21 15.52 -5.05
N MET A 70 14.21 14.70 -4.73
CA MET A 70 14.28 13.25 -4.98
C MET A 70 14.35 12.93 -6.47
N THR A 71 13.59 13.60 -7.32
CA THR A 71 13.61 13.38 -8.78
C THR A 71 14.92 13.81 -9.41
N GLU A 72 15.51 14.93 -8.96
CA GLU A 72 16.82 15.38 -9.38
C GLU A 72 17.89 14.35 -9.00
N TRP A 73 17.89 13.90 -7.75
CA TRP A 73 18.83 12.89 -7.27
C TRP A 73 18.71 11.57 -8.07
N ILE A 74 17.49 11.10 -8.34
CA ILE A 74 17.25 9.89 -9.17
C ILE A 74 17.79 10.07 -10.58
N SER A 75 17.53 11.24 -11.17
CA SER A 75 17.99 11.57 -12.52
C SER A 75 19.50 11.54 -12.65
N GLU A 76 20.21 12.08 -11.67
CA GLU A 76 21.66 12.18 -11.66
C GLU A 76 22.37 10.86 -11.31
N ASN A 77 21.81 10.10 -10.35
CA ASN A 77 22.52 8.96 -9.74
C ASN A 77 22.02 7.60 -10.22
N ILE A 78 20.81 7.50 -10.81
CA ILE A 78 20.24 6.23 -11.25
C ILE A 78 19.95 6.26 -12.76
N ASN A 79 18.89 6.95 -13.17
CA ASN A 79 18.48 7.05 -14.57
C ASN A 79 17.48 8.19 -14.77
N PRO A 80 17.77 9.19 -15.62
CA PRO A 80 16.86 10.31 -15.89
C PRO A 80 15.54 9.89 -16.57
N ARG A 81 15.49 8.69 -17.13
CA ARG A 81 14.27 8.14 -17.78
C ARG A 81 13.52 7.16 -16.91
N TRP A 82 13.88 7.04 -15.63
CA TRP A 82 13.16 6.10 -14.77
C TRP A 82 11.73 6.57 -14.51
N SER A 83 10.78 5.68 -14.74
CA SER A 83 9.34 5.96 -14.62
C SER A 83 8.89 6.45 -13.23
N LEU A 84 9.68 6.17 -12.20
CA LEU A 84 9.43 6.68 -10.84
C LEU A 84 9.47 8.22 -10.79
N ILE A 85 10.33 8.88 -11.60
CA ILE A 85 10.37 10.35 -11.71
C ILE A 85 9.01 10.89 -12.16
N SER A 86 8.43 10.28 -13.20
CA SER A 86 7.10 10.67 -13.67
C SER A 86 6.03 10.47 -12.58
N ALA A 87 6.11 9.39 -11.82
CA ALA A 87 5.16 9.12 -10.75
C ALA A 87 5.27 10.16 -9.61
N LEU A 88 6.47 10.48 -9.16
CA LEU A 88 6.72 11.47 -8.11
C LEU A 88 6.18 12.85 -8.48
N ASN A 89 6.28 13.25 -9.75
CA ASN A 89 5.73 14.52 -10.25
C ASN A 89 4.20 14.59 -10.15
N TYR A 90 3.53 13.44 -10.06
CA TYR A 90 2.08 13.34 -9.83
C TYR A 90 1.73 13.03 -8.36
N GLY A 91 2.72 13.01 -7.46
CA GLY A 91 2.51 12.65 -6.05
C GLY A 91 2.13 11.19 -5.85
N VAL A 92 2.57 10.35 -6.78
CA VAL A 92 2.40 8.90 -6.75
C VAL A 92 3.76 8.25 -6.60
N ALA A 93 3.85 7.20 -5.81
CA ALA A 93 5.07 6.41 -5.71
C ALA A 93 4.75 4.92 -5.51
N PHE A 94 5.77 4.09 -5.71
CA PHE A 94 5.74 2.69 -5.30
C PHE A 94 6.88 2.38 -4.34
N HIS A 95 6.64 1.42 -3.44
CA HIS A 95 7.65 0.95 -2.48
C HIS A 95 7.63 -0.57 -2.38
N HIS A 96 8.80 -1.18 -2.54
CA HIS A 96 9.01 -2.62 -2.38
C HIS A 96 10.48 -2.93 -2.08
N GLY A 97 10.77 -4.14 -1.61
CA GLY A 97 12.11 -4.52 -1.15
C GLY A 97 13.22 -4.57 -2.21
N ALA A 98 12.88 -4.42 -3.51
CA ALA A 98 13.88 -4.35 -4.58
C ALA A 98 14.37 -2.91 -4.86
N LEU A 99 13.81 -1.90 -4.20
CA LEU A 99 14.33 -0.53 -4.28
C LEU A 99 15.65 -0.40 -3.49
N PRO A 100 16.58 0.49 -3.93
CA PRO A 100 17.70 0.90 -3.10
C PRO A 100 17.21 1.37 -1.74
N ARG A 101 17.85 0.92 -0.66
CA ARG A 101 17.36 1.16 0.71
C ARG A 101 17.16 2.64 1.02
N HIS A 102 18.11 3.50 0.66
CA HIS A 102 18.02 4.93 0.90
C HIS A 102 16.84 5.56 0.14
N LEU A 103 16.61 5.17 -1.12
CA LEU A 103 15.48 5.65 -1.90
C LEU A 103 14.14 5.18 -1.30
N GLY A 104 14.08 3.93 -0.84
CA GLY A 104 12.90 3.44 -0.11
C GLY A 104 12.61 4.28 1.13
N SER A 105 13.63 4.64 1.92
CA SER A 105 13.48 5.52 3.08
C SER A 105 13.00 6.92 2.68
N SER A 106 13.60 7.52 1.64
CA SER A 106 13.19 8.86 1.16
C SER A 106 11.72 8.89 0.68
N ILE A 107 11.26 7.83 0.00
CA ILE A 107 9.86 7.70 -0.41
C ILE A 107 8.93 7.64 0.81
N VAL A 108 9.31 6.91 1.85
CA VAL A 108 8.54 6.82 3.10
C VAL A 108 8.48 8.16 3.81
N ASP A 109 9.60 8.87 3.89
CA ASP A 109 9.67 10.19 4.50
C ASP A 109 8.83 11.20 3.72
N ALA A 110 8.92 11.22 2.40
CA ALA A 110 8.08 12.06 1.53
C ALA A 110 6.58 11.73 1.69
N PHE A 111 6.22 10.46 1.84
CA PHE A 111 4.85 10.06 2.15
C PHE A 111 4.42 10.57 3.53
N ASN A 112 5.23 10.40 4.56
CA ASN A 112 4.92 10.88 5.92
C ASN A 112 4.80 12.42 6.01
N HIS A 113 5.50 13.17 5.14
CA HIS A 113 5.44 14.63 5.04
C HIS A 113 4.36 15.16 4.06
N ASN A 114 3.49 14.30 3.55
CA ASN A 114 2.43 14.65 2.60
C ASN A 114 2.93 15.16 1.22
N SER A 115 4.17 14.83 0.84
CA SER A 115 4.73 15.10 -0.49
C SER A 115 4.33 14.02 -1.50
N ILE A 116 3.92 12.84 -1.03
CA ILE A 116 3.33 11.76 -1.81
C ILE A 116 1.92 11.50 -1.26
N ARG A 117 0.93 11.42 -2.16
CA ARG A 117 -0.47 11.15 -1.79
C ARG A 117 -0.82 9.68 -1.90
N TRP A 118 -0.36 9.02 -2.97
CA TRP A 118 -0.69 7.62 -3.27
C TRP A 118 0.57 6.77 -3.29
N LEU A 119 0.64 5.81 -2.38
CA LEU A 119 1.79 4.93 -2.24
C LEU A 119 1.39 3.47 -2.47
N PHE A 120 1.80 2.91 -3.61
CA PHE A 120 1.63 1.50 -3.94
C PHE A 120 2.74 0.69 -3.29
N CYS A 121 2.40 -0.29 -2.45
CA CYS A 121 3.41 -0.98 -1.67
C CYS A 121 3.18 -2.49 -1.55
N THR A 122 4.23 -3.19 -1.15
CA THR A 122 4.18 -4.60 -0.76
C THR A 122 4.29 -4.74 0.75
N SER A 123 4.22 -5.98 1.26
CA SER A 123 4.36 -6.29 2.69
C SER A 123 5.66 -5.76 3.32
N THR A 124 6.72 -5.57 2.55
CA THR A 124 7.99 -5.01 3.02
C THR A 124 7.82 -3.64 3.70
N LEU A 125 6.96 -2.78 3.15
CA LEU A 125 6.64 -1.50 3.79
C LEU A 125 5.81 -1.72 5.06
N ILE A 126 4.83 -2.61 5.00
CA ILE A 126 3.91 -2.84 6.11
C ILE A 126 4.65 -3.37 7.35
N GLU A 127 5.61 -4.27 7.15
CA GLU A 127 6.35 -4.93 8.24
C GLU A 127 7.54 -4.12 8.73
N GLY A 128 8.19 -3.37 7.86
CA GLY A 128 9.50 -2.77 8.12
C GLY A 128 9.50 -1.30 8.51
N VAL A 129 8.40 -0.55 8.33
CA VAL A 129 8.44 0.91 8.44
C VAL A 129 7.25 1.47 9.21
N ASN A 130 7.53 2.57 9.94
CA ASN A 130 6.50 3.29 10.68
C ASN A 130 5.81 4.32 9.78
N THR A 131 4.81 3.86 9.01
CA THR A 131 4.01 4.73 8.14
C THR A 131 2.52 4.56 8.43
N SER A 132 1.76 5.62 8.26
CA SER A 132 0.31 5.60 8.41
C SER A 132 -0.33 6.44 7.31
N ALA A 133 -1.55 6.09 6.95
CA ALA A 133 -2.31 6.80 5.95
C ALA A 133 -3.75 7.02 6.43
N LYS A 134 -4.45 8.00 5.88
CA LYS A 134 -5.89 8.16 6.12
C LYS A 134 -6.66 6.99 5.54
N ASN A 135 -6.27 6.55 4.34
CA ASN A 135 -6.89 5.44 3.64
C ASN A 135 -5.89 4.31 3.41
N VAL A 136 -6.32 3.08 3.62
CA VAL A 136 -5.60 1.87 3.25
C VAL A 136 -6.46 1.05 2.31
N ILE A 137 -5.93 0.69 1.15
CA ILE A 137 -6.60 -0.14 0.16
C ILE A 137 -5.90 -1.49 0.10
N LEU A 138 -6.61 -2.57 0.44
CA LEU A 138 -6.18 -3.92 0.18
C LEU A 138 -6.64 -4.33 -1.22
N TYR A 139 -5.76 -4.09 -2.20
CA TYR A 139 -6.06 -4.42 -3.59
C TYR A 139 -5.94 -5.92 -3.85
N ASP A 140 -4.95 -6.57 -3.25
CA ASP A 140 -4.71 -8.01 -3.37
C ASP A 140 -4.92 -8.72 -2.04
N ARG A 141 -5.20 -10.04 -2.14
CA ARG A 141 -5.30 -10.97 -1.02
C ARG A 141 -4.07 -11.87 -0.85
N ASP A 142 -3.05 -11.67 -1.67
CA ASP A 142 -1.87 -12.52 -1.70
C ASP A 142 -0.61 -11.74 -1.28
N LYS A 143 0.33 -12.46 -0.64
CA LYS A 143 1.67 -12.01 -0.30
C LYS A 143 2.64 -12.89 -1.09
N GLY A 144 3.05 -12.41 -2.28
CA GLY A 144 3.78 -13.24 -3.24
C GLY A 144 2.91 -14.42 -3.72
N LYS A 145 3.31 -15.65 -3.36
CA LYS A 145 2.62 -16.89 -3.74
C LYS A 145 1.65 -17.43 -2.67
N LYS A 146 1.60 -16.83 -1.50
CA LYS A 146 0.74 -17.24 -0.38
C LYS A 146 -0.39 -16.25 -0.20
N ARG A 147 -1.55 -16.72 0.30
CA ARG A 147 -2.61 -15.81 0.74
C ARG A 147 -2.19 -15.11 2.03
N ILE A 148 -2.58 -13.85 2.16
CA ILE A 148 -2.48 -13.15 3.44
C ILE A 148 -3.40 -13.83 4.44
N ASP A 149 -2.89 -14.05 5.64
CA ASP A 149 -3.69 -14.52 6.76
C ASP A 149 -4.38 -13.35 7.50
N PHE A 150 -5.11 -13.66 8.55
CA PHE A 150 -5.81 -12.64 9.34
C PHE A 150 -4.85 -11.70 10.05
N PHE A 151 -3.67 -12.15 10.46
CA PHE A 151 -2.64 -11.33 11.08
C PHE A 151 -2.01 -10.34 10.09
N ASP A 152 -1.62 -10.83 8.91
CA ASP A 152 -1.15 -9.97 7.81
C ASP A 152 -2.20 -8.90 7.47
N TYR A 153 -3.48 -9.32 7.35
CA TYR A 153 -4.59 -8.42 7.10
C TYR A 153 -4.70 -7.33 8.17
N LYS A 154 -4.64 -7.69 9.45
CA LYS A 154 -4.71 -6.74 10.56
C LYS A 154 -3.53 -5.78 10.57
N ASN A 155 -2.32 -6.26 10.25
CA ASN A 155 -1.12 -5.43 10.14
C ASN A 155 -1.25 -4.40 9.02
N ILE A 156 -1.77 -4.79 7.86
CA ILE A 156 -2.01 -3.88 6.73
C ILE A 156 -3.11 -2.87 7.11
N ALA A 157 -4.26 -3.35 7.57
CA ALA A 157 -5.39 -2.52 7.95
C ALA A 157 -5.04 -1.54 9.10
N GLY A 158 -4.20 -1.98 10.04
CA GLY A 158 -3.72 -1.17 11.16
C GLY A 158 -2.83 0.01 10.77
N ARG A 159 -2.45 0.14 9.49
CA ARG A 159 -1.81 1.34 8.95
C ARG A 159 -2.79 2.47 8.66
N SER A 160 -4.09 2.20 8.72
CA SER A 160 -5.13 3.22 8.59
C SER A 160 -5.37 3.93 9.91
N GLY A 161 -5.24 5.25 9.92
CA GLY A 161 -5.46 6.08 11.11
C GLY A 161 -4.39 5.89 12.20
N ARG A 162 -3.79 6.98 12.64
CA ARG A 162 -2.97 7.02 13.86
C ARG A 162 -3.37 8.22 14.68
N MET A 163 -3.41 8.04 16.00
CA MET A 163 -3.88 9.02 16.99
C MET A 163 -3.26 10.42 16.87
N LYS A 164 -2.07 10.55 16.26
CA LYS A 164 -1.40 11.84 16.10
C LYS A 164 -1.79 12.62 14.82
N GLN A 165 -2.33 11.95 13.80
CA GLN A 165 -2.65 12.57 12.49
C GLN A 165 -4.10 12.35 12.04
N HIS A 166 -4.66 11.15 12.30
CA HIS A 166 -6.01 10.78 11.88
C HIS A 166 -6.69 9.93 12.94
N PHE A 167 -7.71 10.46 13.61
CA PHE A 167 -8.50 9.72 14.61
C PHE A 167 -9.27 8.53 14.01
N ILE A 168 -9.68 8.64 12.76
CA ILE A 168 -10.42 7.60 12.02
C ILE A 168 -9.72 7.37 10.69
N GLY A 169 -9.33 6.12 10.43
CA GLY A 169 -8.81 5.67 9.15
C GLY A 169 -9.85 4.84 8.39
N ASN A 170 -9.76 4.84 7.06
CA ASN A 170 -10.62 4.04 6.21
C ASN A 170 -9.84 2.85 5.64
N VAL A 171 -10.48 1.68 5.63
CA VAL A 171 -9.92 0.48 5.02
C VAL A 171 -10.86 0.00 3.91
N TYR A 172 -10.38 0.04 2.68
CA TYR A 172 -11.10 -0.45 1.51
C TYR A 172 -10.54 -1.81 1.08
N ARG A 173 -11.41 -2.69 0.64
CA ARG A 173 -11.04 -4.05 0.23
C ARG A 173 -11.63 -4.38 -1.13
N PHE A 174 -10.79 -4.93 -1.99
CA PHE A 174 -11.21 -5.47 -3.28
C PHE A 174 -11.46 -6.98 -3.24
N GLU A 175 -11.01 -7.63 -2.16
CA GLU A 175 -11.16 -9.07 -1.94
C GLU A 175 -11.81 -9.34 -0.58
N LYS A 176 -12.33 -10.54 -0.38
CA LYS A 176 -12.89 -10.94 0.91
C LYS A 176 -11.81 -10.94 1.99
N GLN A 177 -12.20 -10.53 3.20
CA GLN A 177 -11.33 -10.61 4.36
C GLN A 177 -10.98 -12.07 4.64
N PRO A 178 -9.74 -12.38 5.06
CA PRO A 178 -9.39 -13.69 5.57
C PRO A 178 -10.26 -14.05 6.79
N ASP A 179 -10.60 -15.32 6.90
CA ASP A 179 -11.31 -15.81 8.07
C ASP A 179 -10.43 -15.65 9.31
N GLN A 180 -11.03 -15.22 10.41
CA GLN A 180 -10.35 -15.18 11.69
C GLN A 180 -10.15 -16.64 12.15
N MET A 181 -8.90 -17.12 12.17
CA MET A 181 -8.58 -18.35 12.86
C MET A 181 -8.62 -18.06 14.35
N ASP A 182 -9.40 -18.83 15.09
CA ASP A 182 -9.32 -18.84 16.55
C ASP A 182 -7.94 -19.37 16.93
N LEU A 183 -7.12 -18.51 17.49
CA LEU A 183 -5.86 -18.90 18.09
C LEU A 183 -6.18 -19.61 19.40
N PHE A 184 -6.25 -20.95 19.36
CA PHE A 184 -6.14 -21.75 20.57
C PHE A 184 -4.70 -21.61 21.06
N VAL A 185 -4.49 -20.71 21.99
CA VAL A 185 -3.25 -20.65 22.74
C VAL A 185 -3.39 -21.68 23.85
N ASP A 186 -2.84 -22.88 23.68
CA ASP A 186 -2.56 -23.77 24.77
C ASP A 186 -1.52 -23.11 25.66
N ILE A 187 -1.98 -22.41 26.68
CA ILE A 187 -1.12 -21.94 27.75
C ILE A 187 -0.90 -23.19 28.61
N PRO A 188 0.28 -23.81 28.63
CA PRO A 188 0.57 -24.87 29.55
C PRO A 188 0.46 -24.27 30.94
N LEU A 189 -0.58 -24.63 31.66
CA LEU A 189 -0.67 -24.37 33.09
C LEU A 189 0.39 -25.24 33.74
N PHE A 190 1.60 -24.71 33.92
CA PHE A 190 2.57 -25.32 34.81
C PHE A 190 1.93 -25.26 36.20
N ASN A 191 1.55 -26.42 36.71
CA ASN A 191 1.34 -26.59 38.13
C ASN A 191 2.67 -26.23 38.79
N GLN A 192 2.75 -25.03 39.37
CA GLN A 192 3.76 -24.77 40.37
C GLN A 192 3.33 -25.61 41.58
N ASP A 193 3.85 -26.82 41.68
CA ASP A 193 3.87 -27.53 42.95
C ASP A 193 4.66 -26.63 43.88
N ASN A 194 3.96 -26.06 44.86
CA ASN A 194 4.60 -25.30 45.92
C ASN A 194 5.48 -26.29 46.71
N GLU A 195 6.77 -26.35 46.41
CA GLU A 195 7.72 -26.95 47.32
C GLU A 195 7.76 -26.07 48.58
N PRO A 196 7.53 -26.64 49.75
CA PRO A 196 7.67 -25.91 50.99
C PRO A 196 9.16 -25.50 51.20
N LEU A 197 9.37 -24.20 51.41
CA LEU A 197 10.68 -23.70 51.82
C LEU A 197 11.03 -24.31 53.19
N GLU A 198 12.06 -25.14 53.24
CA GLU A 198 12.73 -25.54 54.48
C GLU A 198 13.60 -24.35 55.04
#